data_b5736cf452161d5844468b12b0ae3b37
#
_entry.id   b5736cf452161d5844468b12b0ae3b37
#
_cell.length_a   1.000
_cell.length_b   1.000
_cell.length_c   1.000
_cell.angle_alpha   90.00
_cell.angle_beta   90.00
_cell.angle_gamma   90.00
#
_symmetry.space_group_name_H-M   'P 1'
#
loop_
_entity.id
_entity.type
_entity.pdbx_description
1 polymer ?
#
loop_
_entity_poly.entity_id
_entity_poly.type
_entity_poly.pdbx_seq_one_letter_code
_entity_poly.pdbx_strand_id
1 'polypeptide(L)'
;MPRPVVNRCAGTIRLSAINASMAWFRRSFRSKCMSRQIRLNAFDMNCVGHQSPGLWAHPRDRSWQYKDLEYWTDLARILERGKFDGLFIADVLGIYDVYRGNGEAAIRQATQVPVNDPLQLIPPMALVTEHLGFGLTASLSFEHPYPFARRLSTLDHLTKGRAGWNIVTSYLESGAKNLGQKTLTEHDARYDYAEEYLEVCYKLWEGSWEEGAILRDRERRVFSDPGKIHEIRHVGKHFQVPGIHLCEPSPQRTPVLYQAGASSRGKQFAAEHAECVFVAAPSKVLLKKTVADIRRRTAEAGRDPSSVLIFNLQTVILGETDAKAKAKFEEYKSWVSYEGAIALISGWTGIDFSQFKPDEPLRHVHTNAIQSAVETFSTADPNTVWTPQALADWVGIGGFGPLFVGSPETVADLLQEWVEETDVDGFNLAYALTHETFIDAVDLLVPELQKRGVYKTEYAKGTLREKLFGEGPRLEAGHPGAAFRDLAALNRARQTESA
;
A
#
# COMPACT_ATOMS: atom_id res chain seq x y z
N MET A 1 49.39 9.05 59.05
CA MET A 1 49.15 8.18 57.89
C MET A 1 47.70 8.29 57.54
N PRO A 2 47.32 8.95 56.44
CA PRO A 2 45.93 9.01 55.98
C PRO A 2 45.65 7.90 54.98
N ARG A 3 44.45 7.31 55.06
CA ARG A 3 43.88 6.31 54.10
C ARG A 3 43.40 6.98 52.81
N PRO A 4 43.51 6.34 51.66
CA PRO A 4 43.03 6.93 50.41
C PRO A 4 41.51 6.74 50.24
N VAL A 5 40.87 7.80 49.73
CA VAL A 5 39.47 7.85 49.27
C VAL A 5 39.40 7.16 47.91
N VAL A 6 38.55 6.14 47.78
CA VAL A 6 38.26 5.49 46.51
C VAL A 6 37.04 6.18 45.86
N ASN A 7 37.26 6.84 44.75
CA ASN A 7 36.23 7.38 43.87
C ASN A 7 35.47 6.24 43.16
N ARG A 8 34.17 6.06 43.47
CA ARG A 8 33.25 5.27 42.70
C ARG A 8 32.41 6.21 41.78
N CYS A 9 32.79 6.31 40.53
CA CYS A 9 31.94 6.81 39.46
C CYS A 9 32.55 6.42 38.12
N ALA A 10 32.22 5.21 37.60
CA ALA A 10 32.28 4.82 36.18
C ALA A 10 31.86 3.34 36.03
N GLY A 11 30.59 3.06 35.86
CA GLY A 11 30.14 1.67 35.70
C GLY A 11 28.75 1.43 35.11
N THR A 12 27.97 2.47 34.88
CA THR A 12 26.54 2.25 34.55
C THR A 12 26.17 2.46 33.07
N ILE A 13 27.05 3.00 32.23
CA ILE A 13 26.73 3.31 30.83
C ILE A 13 27.13 2.20 29.85
N ARG A 14 28.00 1.26 30.23
CA ARG A 14 28.42 0.18 29.30
C ARG A 14 27.55 -1.08 29.27
N LEU A 15 26.66 -1.27 30.22
CA LEU A 15 25.80 -2.49 30.26
C LEU A 15 24.53 -2.42 29.43
N SER A 16 24.01 -1.20 29.14
CA SER A 16 22.81 -1.03 28.29
C SER A 16 23.09 -1.24 26.79
N ALA A 17 24.27 -0.80 26.32
CA ALA A 17 24.65 -0.97 24.91
C ALA A 17 24.96 -2.44 24.55
N ILE A 18 25.52 -3.21 25.49
CA ILE A 18 25.84 -4.64 25.29
C ILE A 18 24.55 -5.48 25.28
N ASN A 19 23.56 -5.14 26.10
CA ASN A 19 22.27 -5.86 26.12
C ASN A 19 21.42 -5.57 24.87
N ALA A 20 21.45 -4.36 24.33
CA ALA A 20 20.76 -4.03 23.08
C ALA A 20 21.39 -4.76 21.87
N SER A 21 22.73 -4.81 21.80
CA SER A 21 23.44 -5.53 20.73
C SER A 21 23.24 -7.05 20.81
N MET A 22 23.19 -7.64 22.02
CA MET A 22 22.90 -9.06 22.20
C MET A 22 21.44 -9.41 21.93
N ALA A 23 20.49 -8.54 22.20
CA ALA A 23 19.10 -8.74 21.85
C ALA A 23 18.88 -8.72 20.32
N TRP A 24 19.57 -7.79 19.62
CA TRP A 24 19.59 -7.74 18.15
C TRP A 24 20.26 -8.98 17.55
N PHE A 25 21.39 -9.43 18.09
CA PHE A 25 22.09 -10.64 17.66
C PHE A 25 21.25 -11.92 17.90
N ARG A 26 20.52 -12.02 19.01
CA ARG A 26 19.63 -13.16 19.32
C ARG A 26 18.37 -13.17 18.43
N ARG A 27 17.81 -12.00 18.06
CA ARG A 27 16.73 -11.90 17.08
C ARG A 27 17.22 -12.29 15.67
N SER A 28 18.38 -11.79 15.23
CA SER A 28 18.99 -12.13 13.96
C SER A 28 19.35 -13.62 13.82
N PHE A 29 19.78 -14.30 14.91
CA PHE A 29 20.08 -15.74 14.89
C PHE A 29 18.83 -16.63 14.96
N ARG A 30 17.74 -16.20 15.64
CA ARG A 30 16.46 -16.91 15.60
C ARG A 30 15.76 -16.79 14.24
N SER A 31 15.95 -15.68 13.54
CA SER A 31 15.41 -15.46 12.19
C SER A 31 16.05 -16.37 11.13
N LYS A 32 17.27 -16.85 11.32
CA LYS A 32 17.95 -17.73 10.35
C LYS A 32 17.56 -19.21 10.40
N CYS A 33 16.74 -19.65 11.38
CA CYS A 33 16.29 -21.04 11.51
C CYS A 33 14.80 -21.25 11.29
N MET A 34 13.99 -20.19 11.12
CA MET A 34 12.59 -20.32 10.70
C MET A 34 12.49 -19.74 9.29
N SER A 35 11.92 -20.51 8.37
CA SER A 35 11.60 -20.03 7.03
C SER A 35 10.78 -18.73 7.14
N ARG A 36 11.18 -17.70 6.42
CA ARG A 36 10.50 -16.39 6.45
C ARG A 36 9.07 -16.54 5.94
N GLN A 37 8.10 -16.03 6.70
CA GLN A 37 6.70 -16.08 6.31
C GLN A 37 6.47 -15.13 5.13
N ILE A 38 5.82 -15.61 4.08
CA ILE A 38 5.37 -14.82 2.94
C ILE A 38 4.04 -14.16 3.30
N ARG A 39 3.89 -12.88 3.03
CA ARG A 39 2.62 -12.16 3.17
C ARG A 39 1.97 -11.97 1.80
N LEU A 40 0.65 -12.09 1.74
CA LEU A 40 -0.11 -11.90 0.52
C LEU A 40 -1.23 -10.88 0.72
N ASN A 41 -1.20 -9.82 -0.09
CA ASN A 41 -2.34 -8.97 -0.35
C ASN A 41 -2.89 -9.25 -1.74
N ALA A 42 -4.19 -9.06 -1.93
CA ALA A 42 -4.78 -8.98 -3.27
C ALA A 42 -4.80 -7.52 -3.73
N PHE A 43 -4.61 -7.30 -5.01
CA PHE A 43 -4.58 -5.98 -5.62
C PHE A 43 -5.66 -5.87 -6.70
N ASP A 44 -6.64 -5.02 -6.46
CA ASP A 44 -7.75 -4.78 -7.36
C ASP A 44 -8.06 -3.27 -7.47
N MET A 45 -8.98 -2.92 -8.34
CA MET A 45 -9.49 -1.57 -8.53
C MET A 45 -10.97 -1.64 -8.88
N ASN A 46 -11.77 -0.70 -8.41
CA ASN A 46 -13.21 -0.68 -8.67
C ASN A 46 -13.53 -0.24 -10.11
N CYS A 47 -12.99 -0.98 -11.09
CA CYS A 47 -13.09 -0.70 -12.52
C CYS A 47 -13.12 -2.00 -13.35
N VAL A 48 -13.28 -1.89 -14.64
CA VAL A 48 -13.27 -3.04 -15.57
C VAL A 48 -11.84 -3.50 -15.85
N GLY A 49 -11.00 -2.69 -16.45
CA GLY A 49 -9.62 -3.06 -16.80
C GLY A 49 -8.61 -2.42 -15.84
N HIS A 50 -8.01 -3.19 -14.95
CA HIS A 50 -7.05 -2.68 -13.96
C HIS A 50 -5.60 -2.77 -14.45
N GLN A 51 -4.97 -3.96 -14.35
CA GLN A 51 -3.55 -4.17 -14.69
C GLN A 51 -3.36 -5.04 -15.94
N SER A 52 -4.45 -5.49 -16.56
CA SER A 52 -4.43 -6.42 -17.71
C SER A 52 -5.40 -5.94 -18.81
N PRO A 53 -5.01 -4.88 -19.55
CA PRO A 53 -5.88 -4.27 -20.57
C PRO A 53 -6.30 -5.26 -21.65
N GLY A 54 -7.60 -5.29 -21.96
CA GLY A 54 -8.18 -6.16 -22.98
C GLY A 54 -8.74 -7.48 -22.41
N LEU A 55 -8.24 -7.97 -21.28
CA LEU A 55 -8.67 -9.25 -20.72
C LEU A 55 -10.13 -9.23 -20.22
N TRP A 56 -10.73 -8.07 -20.02
CA TRP A 56 -12.16 -7.93 -19.71
C TRP A 56 -13.07 -8.56 -20.79
N ALA A 57 -12.58 -8.70 -22.02
CA ALA A 57 -13.29 -9.32 -23.13
C ALA A 57 -13.21 -10.86 -23.11
N HIS A 58 -12.37 -11.44 -22.28
CA HIS A 58 -12.23 -12.88 -22.13
C HIS A 58 -13.53 -13.50 -21.58
N PRO A 59 -14.05 -14.63 -22.14
CA PRO A 59 -15.34 -15.19 -21.73
C PRO A 59 -15.47 -15.57 -20.25
N ARG A 60 -14.37 -15.86 -19.57
CA ARG A 60 -14.35 -16.20 -18.14
C ARG A 60 -14.13 -14.99 -17.23
N ASP A 61 -13.81 -13.81 -17.78
CA ASP A 61 -13.59 -12.61 -16.96
C ASP A 61 -14.91 -12.09 -16.36
N ARG A 62 -14.84 -11.62 -15.13
CA ARG A 62 -15.98 -11.09 -14.40
C ARG A 62 -15.84 -9.59 -14.07
N SER A 63 -14.77 -8.92 -14.52
CA SER A 63 -14.49 -7.52 -14.15
C SER A 63 -15.61 -6.55 -14.54
N TRP A 64 -16.39 -6.85 -15.59
CA TRP A 64 -17.56 -6.05 -15.98
C TRP A 64 -18.68 -6.02 -14.91
N GLN A 65 -18.65 -6.92 -13.92
CA GLN A 65 -19.54 -6.96 -12.76
C GLN A 65 -19.04 -6.07 -11.60
N TYR A 66 -17.97 -5.31 -11.78
CA TYR A 66 -17.35 -4.45 -10.77
C TYR A 66 -18.34 -3.53 -10.03
N LYS A 67 -19.51 -3.25 -10.59
CA LYS A 67 -20.59 -2.45 -10.01
C LYS A 67 -21.59 -3.25 -9.16
N ASP A 68 -21.45 -4.58 -9.11
CA ASP A 68 -22.37 -5.46 -8.39
C ASP A 68 -21.76 -5.88 -7.04
N LEU A 69 -22.54 -5.81 -5.96
CA LEU A 69 -22.03 -6.13 -4.61
C LEU A 69 -21.60 -7.59 -4.48
N GLU A 70 -22.30 -8.49 -5.17
CA GLU A 70 -21.99 -9.93 -5.18
C GLU A 70 -20.57 -10.19 -5.69
N TYR A 71 -20.12 -9.47 -6.71
CA TYR A 71 -18.75 -9.57 -7.23
C TYR A 71 -17.72 -9.32 -6.11
N TRP A 72 -17.88 -8.24 -5.35
CA TRP A 72 -16.95 -7.85 -4.28
C TRP A 72 -17.04 -8.74 -3.05
N THR A 73 -18.26 -9.14 -2.66
CA THR A 73 -18.44 -10.04 -1.51
C THR A 73 -17.94 -11.45 -1.78
N ASP A 74 -18.06 -11.94 -3.03
CA ASP A 74 -17.47 -13.20 -3.45
C ASP A 74 -15.95 -13.14 -3.44
N LEU A 75 -15.36 -12.07 -3.98
CA LEU A 75 -13.92 -11.85 -3.93
C LEU A 75 -13.40 -11.85 -2.48
N ALA A 76 -14.07 -11.10 -1.60
CA ALA A 76 -13.68 -11.04 -0.18
C ALA A 76 -13.70 -12.41 0.50
N ARG A 77 -14.73 -13.25 0.24
CA ARG A 77 -14.80 -14.62 0.77
C ARG A 77 -13.70 -15.52 0.21
N ILE A 78 -13.38 -15.40 -1.10
CA ILE A 78 -12.27 -16.15 -1.73
C ILE A 78 -10.95 -15.79 -1.05
N LEU A 79 -10.65 -14.51 -0.90
CA LEU A 79 -9.40 -14.04 -0.29
C LEU A 79 -9.29 -14.44 1.18
N GLU A 80 -10.37 -14.34 1.95
CA GLU A 80 -10.36 -14.76 3.36
C GLU A 80 -10.15 -16.26 3.51
N ARG A 81 -10.77 -17.10 2.64
CA ARG A 81 -10.53 -18.54 2.58
C ARG A 81 -9.05 -18.83 2.32
N GLY A 82 -8.38 -18.07 1.47
CA GLY A 82 -6.95 -18.16 1.19
C GLY A 82 -6.06 -17.49 2.24
N LYS A 83 -6.60 -16.98 3.34
CA LYS A 83 -5.83 -16.33 4.41
C LYS A 83 -5.03 -15.10 3.95
N PHE A 84 -5.48 -14.37 2.94
CA PHE A 84 -4.84 -13.13 2.51
C PHE A 84 -4.79 -12.11 3.67
N ASP A 85 -3.72 -11.32 3.75
CA ASP A 85 -3.59 -10.27 4.77
C ASP A 85 -4.60 -9.15 4.52
N GLY A 86 -4.83 -8.80 3.26
CA GLY A 86 -5.80 -7.79 2.87
C GLY A 86 -6.13 -7.76 1.40
N LEU A 87 -7.16 -7.00 1.06
CA LEU A 87 -7.46 -6.54 -0.29
C LEU A 87 -7.09 -5.08 -0.38
N PHE A 88 -6.11 -4.76 -1.22
CA PHE A 88 -5.73 -3.40 -1.54
C PHE A 88 -6.50 -2.95 -2.79
N ILE A 89 -7.27 -1.88 -2.66
CA ILE A 89 -8.10 -1.34 -3.75
C ILE A 89 -7.50 0.00 -4.19
N ALA A 90 -6.96 0.00 -5.43
CA ALA A 90 -6.48 1.22 -6.07
C ALA A 90 -7.63 2.15 -6.45
N ASP A 91 -7.31 3.43 -6.58
CA ASP A 91 -8.22 4.44 -7.10
C ASP A 91 -7.48 5.58 -7.79
N VAL A 92 -8.09 6.15 -8.83
CA VAL A 92 -7.64 7.34 -9.54
C VAL A 92 -8.84 8.23 -9.87
N LEU A 93 -8.72 9.54 -9.60
CA LEU A 93 -9.75 10.53 -9.94
C LEU A 93 -9.41 11.23 -11.26
N GLY A 94 -9.19 10.47 -12.31
CA GLY A 94 -8.86 11.02 -13.62
C GLY A 94 -8.88 9.94 -14.69
N ILE A 95 -8.81 10.36 -15.95
CA ILE A 95 -8.74 9.48 -17.10
C ILE A 95 -7.31 9.47 -17.67
N TYR A 96 -6.89 8.35 -18.23
CA TYR A 96 -5.63 8.24 -18.96
C TYR A 96 -5.77 8.89 -20.34
N ASP A 97 -5.35 10.15 -20.46
CA ASP A 97 -5.52 11.00 -21.63
C ASP A 97 -4.18 11.42 -22.29
N VAL A 98 -3.07 10.81 -21.87
CA VAL A 98 -1.74 11.10 -22.42
C VAL A 98 -1.58 10.52 -23.82
N TYR A 99 -2.00 9.27 -24.04
CA TYR A 99 -1.93 8.62 -25.36
C TYR A 99 -2.82 9.36 -26.36
N ARG A 100 -2.23 9.87 -27.44
CA ARG A 100 -2.88 10.72 -28.47
C ARG A 100 -3.48 12.02 -27.93
N GLY A 101 -3.12 12.46 -26.71
CA GLY A 101 -3.64 13.67 -26.09
C GLY A 101 -5.13 13.64 -25.77
N ASN A 102 -5.75 12.46 -25.65
CA ASN A 102 -7.18 12.32 -25.31
C ASN A 102 -7.49 10.97 -24.62
N GLY A 103 -8.69 10.86 -24.04
CA GLY A 103 -9.12 9.66 -23.32
C GLY A 103 -9.80 8.58 -24.16
N GLU A 104 -9.87 8.70 -25.48
CA GLU A 104 -10.65 7.76 -26.32
C GLU A 104 -10.17 6.32 -26.21
N ALA A 105 -8.85 6.10 -26.22
CA ALA A 105 -8.25 4.76 -26.09
C ALA A 105 -8.59 4.15 -24.72
N ALA A 106 -8.45 4.91 -23.64
CA ALA A 106 -8.78 4.45 -22.30
C ALA A 106 -10.27 4.06 -22.18
N ILE A 107 -11.17 4.89 -22.72
CA ILE A 107 -12.63 4.62 -22.72
C ILE A 107 -12.96 3.37 -23.54
N ARG A 108 -12.41 3.26 -24.75
CA ARG A 108 -12.68 2.14 -25.65
C ARG A 108 -12.20 0.81 -25.10
N GLN A 109 -11.04 0.82 -24.45
CA GLN A 109 -10.38 -0.38 -23.94
C GLN A 109 -10.69 -0.65 -22.46
N ALA A 110 -11.55 0.16 -21.84
CA ALA A 110 -11.89 0.10 -20.43
C ALA A 110 -10.65 0.14 -19.51
N THR A 111 -9.63 0.93 -19.88
CA THR A 111 -8.36 1.04 -19.15
C THR A 111 -8.54 1.96 -17.94
N GLN A 112 -8.84 1.36 -16.79
CA GLN A 112 -9.16 2.00 -15.52
C GLN A 112 -10.29 3.06 -15.60
N VAL A 113 -11.14 2.92 -16.60
CA VAL A 113 -12.38 3.70 -16.78
C VAL A 113 -13.41 2.83 -17.53
N PRO A 114 -14.69 2.73 -17.07
CA PRO A 114 -15.27 3.42 -15.93
C PRO A 114 -14.70 2.93 -14.58
N VAL A 115 -14.70 3.81 -13.56
CA VAL A 115 -14.20 3.53 -12.21
C VAL A 115 -15.19 4.08 -11.18
N ASN A 116 -15.46 3.30 -10.14
CA ASN A 116 -16.34 3.65 -9.02
C ASN A 116 -15.54 3.90 -7.73
N ASP A 117 -16.15 4.64 -6.78
CA ASP A 117 -15.57 4.90 -5.46
C ASP A 117 -15.36 3.59 -4.68
N PRO A 118 -14.13 3.23 -4.30
CA PRO A 118 -13.84 1.99 -3.60
C PRO A 118 -14.31 1.98 -2.13
N LEU A 119 -14.50 3.14 -1.51
CA LEU A 119 -14.89 3.23 -0.11
C LEU A 119 -16.23 2.54 0.17
N GLN A 120 -17.17 2.64 -0.78
CA GLN A 120 -18.51 2.07 -0.64
C GLN A 120 -18.51 0.53 -0.63
N LEU A 121 -17.46 -0.10 -1.13
CA LEU A 121 -17.34 -1.56 -1.22
C LEU A 121 -16.90 -2.22 0.10
N ILE A 122 -16.19 -1.48 0.95
CA ILE A 122 -15.54 -2.06 2.13
C ILE A 122 -16.57 -2.52 3.18
N PRO A 123 -17.61 -1.75 3.56
CA PRO A 123 -18.60 -2.22 4.54
C PRO A 123 -19.29 -3.53 4.15
N PRO A 124 -19.81 -3.75 2.93
CA PRO A 124 -20.40 -5.03 2.55
C PRO A 124 -19.41 -6.20 2.52
N MET A 125 -18.16 -5.97 2.09
CA MET A 125 -17.12 -6.99 2.17
C MET A 125 -16.76 -7.33 3.62
N ALA A 126 -16.67 -6.32 4.48
CA ALA A 126 -16.41 -6.51 5.92
C ALA A 126 -17.52 -7.27 6.64
N LEU A 127 -18.77 -7.15 6.16
CA LEU A 127 -19.93 -7.86 6.72
C LEU A 127 -19.86 -9.38 6.47
N VAL A 128 -19.25 -9.81 5.36
CA VAL A 128 -19.15 -11.22 4.96
C VAL A 128 -17.80 -11.86 5.29
N THR A 129 -16.93 -11.14 5.99
CA THR A 129 -15.58 -11.58 6.41
C THR A 129 -15.32 -11.23 7.87
N GLU A 130 -14.40 -11.97 8.52
CA GLU A 130 -14.02 -11.72 9.92
C GLU A 130 -12.59 -11.21 10.06
N HIS A 131 -11.70 -11.54 9.12
CA HIS A 131 -10.26 -11.37 9.27
C HIS A 131 -9.60 -10.53 8.19
N LEU A 132 -10.11 -10.56 6.96
CA LEU A 132 -9.52 -9.87 5.81
C LEU A 132 -9.41 -8.37 6.06
N GLY A 133 -8.21 -7.81 5.84
CA GLY A 133 -7.96 -6.38 5.88
C GLY A 133 -8.40 -5.68 4.58
N PHE A 134 -8.63 -4.37 4.66
CA PHE A 134 -9.05 -3.55 3.51
C PHE A 134 -8.18 -2.32 3.39
N GLY A 135 -7.30 -2.30 2.40
CA GLY A 135 -6.48 -1.13 2.05
C GLY A 135 -7.21 -0.27 1.02
N LEU A 136 -7.64 0.92 1.42
CA LEU A 136 -8.35 1.87 0.57
C LEU A 136 -7.41 2.93 0.04
N THR A 137 -7.36 3.12 -1.28
CA THR A 137 -6.72 4.31 -1.86
C THR A 137 -7.63 5.51 -1.74
N ALA A 138 -7.13 6.57 -1.11
CA ALA A 138 -7.81 7.85 -1.07
C ALA A 138 -6.79 9.00 -1.18
N SER A 139 -7.01 9.87 -2.18
CA SER A 139 -6.13 11.01 -2.42
C SER A 139 -6.37 12.11 -1.40
N LEU A 140 -5.31 12.51 -0.71
CA LEU A 140 -5.35 13.67 0.19
C LEU A 140 -5.43 15.02 -0.56
N SER A 141 -5.12 15.04 -1.86
CA SER A 141 -5.10 16.28 -2.64
C SER A 141 -6.48 16.89 -2.90
N PHE A 142 -7.56 16.12 -2.72
CA PHE A 142 -8.89 16.49 -3.20
C PHE A 142 -9.96 16.52 -2.10
N GLU A 143 -9.59 16.19 -0.87
CA GLU A 143 -10.52 16.20 0.27
C GLU A 143 -9.86 16.87 1.49
N HIS A 144 -10.65 17.59 2.27
CA HIS A 144 -10.17 18.21 3.51
C HIS A 144 -9.94 17.16 4.61
N PRO A 145 -8.83 17.22 5.42
CA PRO A 145 -8.48 16.19 6.39
C PRO A 145 -9.55 15.97 7.48
N TYR A 146 -10.33 16.99 7.83
CA TYR A 146 -11.34 16.87 8.89
C TYR A 146 -12.49 15.92 8.54
N PRO A 147 -13.24 16.07 7.42
CA PRO A 147 -14.25 15.08 7.02
C PRO A 147 -13.63 13.73 6.67
N PHE A 148 -12.43 13.72 6.08
CA PHE A 148 -11.71 12.49 5.78
C PHE A 148 -11.40 11.67 7.03
N ALA A 149 -10.83 12.28 8.07
CA ALA A 149 -10.54 11.59 9.33
C ALA A 149 -11.80 10.95 9.94
N ARG A 150 -12.95 11.66 9.93
CA ARG A 150 -14.24 11.13 10.36
C ARG A 150 -14.67 9.91 9.54
N ARG A 151 -14.51 9.97 8.22
CA ARG A 151 -14.88 8.89 7.30
C ARG A 151 -14.06 7.63 7.57
N LEU A 152 -12.75 7.76 7.75
CA LEU A 152 -11.87 6.63 8.02
C LEU A 152 -12.11 6.03 9.41
N SER A 153 -12.38 6.84 10.43
CA SER A 153 -12.77 6.32 11.75
C SER A 153 -14.09 5.54 11.69
N THR A 154 -15.05 6.03 10.90
CA THR A 154 -16.33 5.31 10.69
C THR A 154 -16.05 3.95 10.02
N LEU A 155 -15.19 3.93 9.00
CA LEU A 155 -14.82 2.70 8.31
C LEU A 155 -14.12 1.72 9.25
N ASP A 156 -13.19 2.20 10.08
CA ASP A 156 -12.47 1.39 11.06
C ASP A 156 -13.40 0.78 12.11
N HIS A 157 -14.41 1.53 12.58
CA HIS A 157 -15.48 0.98 13.43
C HIS A 157 -16.28 -0.12 12.74
N LEU A 158 -16.76 0.13 11.51
CA LEU A 158 -17.58 -0.83 10.75
C LEU A 158 -16.82 -2.11 10.41
N THR A 159 -15.54 -2.00 10.17
CA THR A 159 -14.65 -3.14 9.86
C THR A 159 -14.05 -3.79 11.11
N LYS A 160 -14.35 -3.29 12.31
CA LYS A 160 -13.79 -3.77 13.59
C LYS A 160 -12.26 -3.74 13.59
N GLY A 161 -11.67 -2.64 13.13
CA GLY A 161 -10.23 -2.44 13.10
C GLY A 161 -9.51 -3.14 11.94
N ARG A 162 -10.16 -3.24 10.77
CA ARG A 162 -9.54 -3.85 9.58
C ARG A 162 -9.32 -2.86 8.43
N ALA A 163 -9.51 -1.57 8.69
CA ALA A 163 -9.30 -0.52 7.71
C ALA A 163 -7.83 -0.13 7.58
N GLY A 164 -7.39 0.13 6.36
CA GLY A 164 -6.12 0.74 6.03
C GLY A 164 -6.28 1.80 4.95
N TRP A 165 -5.41 2.78 4.95
CA TRP A 165 -5.40 3.90 4.01
C TRP A 165 -4.12 3.92 3.19
N ASN A 166 -4.25 3.77 1.88
CA ASN A 166 -3.17 4.04 0.94
C ASN A 166 -3.13 5.53 0.61
N ILE A 167 -2.08 6.18 1.08
CA ILE A 167 -1.89 7.62 0.97
C ILE A 167 -1.34 7.94 -0.42
N VAL A 168 -2.09 8.72 -1.22
CA VAL A 168 -1.64 9.17 -2.53
C VAL A 168 -1.82 10.67 -2.68
N THR A 169 -0.87 11.30 -3.39
CA THR A 169 -0.87 12.72 -3.71
C THR A 169 -1.39 13.01 -5.12
N SER A 170 -1.97 11.99 -5.78
CA SER A 170 -2.42 12.02 -7.18
C SER A 170 -1.31 12.29 -8.20
N TYR A 171 -1.54 11.92 -9.47
CA TYR A 171 -0.59 12.12 -10.56
C TYR A 171 -1.26 12.44 -11.91
N LEU A 172 -2.57 12.24 -12.02
CA LEU A 172 -3.31 12.53 -13.25
C LEU A 172 -3.76 13.99 -13.30
N GLU A 173 -3.31 14.69 -14.33
CA GLU A 173 -3.66 16.10 -14.55
C GLU A 173 -5.15 16.27 -14.85
N SER A 174 -5.77 15.31 -15.55
CA SER A 174 -7.22 15.27 -15.82
C SER A 174 -8.05 15.32 -14.53
N GLY A 175 -7.63 14.62 -13.47
CA GLY A 175 -8.28 14.67 -12.17
C GLY A 175 -8.20 16.06 -11.51
N ALA A 176 -7.03 16.69 -11.53
CA ALA A 176 -6.84 18.04 -11.00
C ALA A 176 -7.70 19.08 -11.76
N LYS A 177 -7.75 18.99 -13.08
CA LYS A 177 -8.59 19.86 -13.93
C LYS A 177 -10.08 19.71 -13.62
N ASN A 178 -10.58 18.48 -13.41
CA ASN A 178 -11.97 18.22 -13.05
C ASN A 178 -12.36 18.79 -11.67
N LEU A 179 -11.37 19.05 -10.81
CA LEU A 179 -11.55 19.68 -9.50
C LEU A 179 -11.25 21.22 -9.54
N GLY A 180 -11.21 21.80 -10.72
CA GLY A 180 -11.06 23.25 -10.93
C GLY A 180 -9.63 23.78 -10.84
N GLN A 181 -8.63 22.90 -10.73
CA GLN A 181 -7.23 23.30 -10.78
C GLN A 181 -6.78 23.51 -12.23
N LYS A 182 -5.95 24.51 -12.50
CA LYS A 182 -5.41 24.74 -13.84
C LYS A 182 -4.43 23.65 -14.28
N THR A 183 -3.59 23.23 -13.36
CA THR A 183 -2.58 22.18 -13.51
C THR A 183 -2.44 21.41 -12.21
N LEU A 184 -1.91 20.20 -12.26
CA LEU A 184 -1.54 19.47 -11.07
C LEU A 184 -0.44 20.23 -10.31
N THR A 185 -0.58 20.38 -9.00
CA THR A 185 0.44 20.98 -8.13
C THR A 185 1.79 20.27 -8.33
N GLU A 186 2.88 21.01 -8.24
CA GLU A 186 4.24 20.51 -8.36
C GLU A 186 4.48 19.33 -7.38
N HIS A 187 5.29 18.34 -7.82
CA HIS A 187 5.44 17.04 -7.17
C HIS A 187 5.83 17.15 -5.68
N ASP A 188 6.87 17.91 -5.36
CA ASP A 188 7.36 17.97 -3.98
C ASP A 188 6.45 18.80 -3.08
N ALA A 189 5.83 19.87 -3.63
CA ALA A 189 4.84 20.66 -2.92
C ALA A 189 3.58 19.84 -2.53
N ARG A 190 3.24 18.79 -3.28
CA ARG A 190 2.16 17.85 -2.90
C ARG A 190 2.52 17.04 -1.66
N TYR A 191 3.79 16.69 -1.46
CA TYR A 191 4.23 16.02 -0.24
C TYR A 191 4.29 16.97 0.96
N ASP A 192 4.66 18.25 0.78
CA ASP A 192 4.59 19.24 1.85
C ASP A 192 3.16 19.46 2.34
N TYR A 193 2.21 19.47 1.40
CA TYR A 193 0.78 19.48 1.73
C TYR A 193 0.36 18.19 2.47
N ALA A 194 0.89 17.03 2.05
CA ALA A 194 0.61 15.73 2.66
C ALA A 194 1.11 15.65 4.11
N GLU A 195 2.27 16.23 4.43
CA GLU A 195 2.80 16.28 5.80
C GLU A 195 1.82 16.98 6.74
N GLU A 196 1.35 18.17 6.37
CA GLU A 196 0.39 18.92 7.18
C GLU A 196 -0.97 18.21 7.26
N TYR A 197 -1.41 17.57 6.15
CA TYR A 197 -2.63 16.77 6.13
C TYR A 197 -2.57 15.62 7.16
N LEU A 198 -1.46 14.88 7.19
CA LEU A 198 -1.25 13.81 8.16
C LEU A 198 -1.17 14.32 9.59
N GLU A 199 -0.52 15.46 9.83
CA GLU A 199 -0.47 16.07 11.16
C GLU A 199 -1.89 16.34 11.68
N VAL A 200 -2.78 16.90 10.85
CA VAL A 200 -4.19 17.10 11.22
C VAL A 200 -4.88 15.78 11.53
N CYS A 201 -4.71 14.78 10.67
CA CYS A 201 -5.30 13.46 10.87
C CYS A 201 -4.81 12.80 12.17
N TYR A 202 -3.50 12.83 12.45
CA TYR A 202 -2.93 12.26 13.68
C TYR A 202 -3.46 12.97 14.93
N LYS A 203 -3.54 14.30 14.93
CA LYS A 203 -4.15 15.05 16.04
C LYS A 203 -5.58 14.62 16.30
N LEU A 204 -6.37 14.42 15.22
CA LEU A 204 -7.76 13.98 15.34
C LEU A 204 -7.85 12.54 15.86
N TRP A 205 -7.11 11.60 15.27
CA TRP A 205 -7.23 10.18 15.57
C TRP A 205 -6.55 9.76 16.88
N GLU A 206 -5.32 10.23 17.11
CA GLU A 206 -4.51 9.81 18.25
C GLU A 206 -4.70 10.68 19.49
N GLY A 207 -4.96 12.00 19.30
CA GLY A 207 -4.86 12.98 20.38
C GLY A 207 -6.19 13.56 20.86
N SER A 208 -7.23 13.63 20.00
CA SER A 208 -8.45 14.36 20.37
C SER A 208 -9.24 13.70 21.49
N TRP A 209 -9.18 12.37 21.64
CA TRP A 209 -9.88 11.62 22.69
C TRP A 209 -8.89 10.79 23.49
N GLU A 210 -8.86 10.99 24.83
CA GLU A 210 -8.05 10.15 25.73
C GLU A 210 -8.66 8.75 25.91
N GLU A 211 -7.86 7.83 26.45
CA GLU A 211 -8.37 6.53 26.89
C GLU A 211 -9.39 6.71 28.02
N GLY A 212 -10.49 5.95 27.93
CA GLY A 212 -11.56 6.01 28.91
C GLY A 212 -12.37 7.31 28.90
N ALA A 213 -12.34 8.09 27.80
CA ALA A 213 -13.23 9.23 27.60
C ALA A 213 -14.69 8.80 27.46
N ILE A 214 -14.97 7.59 26.96
CA ILE A 214 -16.32 7.03 26.84
C ILE A 214 -16.67 6.29 28.12
N LEU A 215 -17.67 6.83 28.86
CA LEU A 215 -18.12 6.30 30.16
C LEU A 215 -19.33 5.38 30.00
N ARG A 216 -20.29 5.77 29.17
CA ARG A 216 -21.61 5.09 29.00
C ARG A 216 -22.31 4.83 30.34
N ASP A 217 -22.17 5.78 31.30
CA ASP A 217 -22.75 5.68 32.61
C ASP A 217 -24.27 5.98 32.54
N ARG A 218 -25.04 4.91 32.60
CA ARG A 218 -26.51 4.99 32.47
C ARG A 218 -27.18 5.55 33.73
N GLU A 219 -26.58 5.34 34.88
CA GLU A 219 -27.15 5.82 36.16
C GLU A 219 -27.02 7.34 36.26
N ARG A 220 -25.81 7.86 35.98
CA ARG A 220 -25.58 9.31 35.97
C ARG A 220 -26.03 9.98 34.68
N ARG A 221 -26.41 9.21 33.66
CA ARG A 221 -26.75 9.67 32.29
C ARG A 221 -25.61 10.47 31.64
N VAL A 222 -24.40 10.03 31.85
CA VAL A 222 -23.17 10.61 31.27
C VAL A 222 -22.60 9.64 30.24
N PHE A 223 -22.55 10.08 28.99
CA PHE A 223 -22.02 9.24 27.91
C PHE A 223 -20.49 9.30 27.85
N SER A 224 -19.91 10.48 27.93
CA SER A 224 -18.46 10.70 27.86
C SER A 224 -18.00 11.77 28.86
N ASP A 225 -16.71 11.75 29.17
CA ASP A 225 -16.03 12.73 30.01
C ASP A 225 -15.46 13.87 29.15
N PRO A 226 -16.04 15.09 29.19
CA PRO A 226 -15.56 16.23 28.43
C PRO A 226 -14.13 16.64 28.79
N GLY A 227 -13.65 16.33 29.99
CA GLY A 227 -12.27 16.63 30.43
C GLY A 227 -11.22 15.80 29.72
N LYS A 228 -11.64 14.73 29.04
CA LYS A 228 -10.78 13.81 28.27
C LYS A 228 -10.91 13.98 26.76
N ILE A 229 -11.56 15.07 26.30
CA ILE A 229 -11.77 15.35 24.89
C ILE A 229 -11.16 16.70 24.57
N HIS A 230 -10.21 16.73 23.62
CA HIS A 230 -9.35 17.88 23.36
C HIS A 230 -9.55 18.43 21.96
N GLU A 231 -9.70 19.74 21.85
CA GLU A 231 -9.58 20.47 20.59
C GLU A 231 -8.16 20.33 20.04
N ILE A 232 -8.03 20.07 18.74
CA ILE A 232 -6.71 19.88 18.12
C ILE A 232 -5.97 21.19 17.87
N ARG A 233 -6.70 22.32 17.81
CA ARG A 233 -6.19 23.70 17.66
C ARG A 233 -5.13 23.83 16.58
N HIS A 234 -5.35 23.11 15.46
CA HIS A 234 -4.40 23.16 14.36
C HIS A 234 -4.52 24.45 13.58
N VAL A 235 -3.39 25.16 13.45
CA VAL A 235 -3.20 26.29 12.57
C VAL A 235 -1.90 26.05 11.80
N GLY A 236 -2.01 25.86 10.51
CA GLY A 236 -0.88 25.58 9.62
C GLY A 236 -0.95 26.42 8.33
N LYS A 237 -0.09 26.09 7.40
CA LYS A 237 0.01 26.77 6.09
C LYS A 237 -1.21 26.46 5.20
N HIS A 238 -1.71 25.23 5.26
CA HIS A 238 -2.75 24.73 4.37
C HIS A 238 -4.08 24.54 5.09
N PHE A 239 -4.06 24.26 6.42
CA PHE A 239 -5.27 23.93 7.16
C PHE A 239 -5.42 24.72 8.45
N GLN A 240 -6.68 25.01 8.78
CA GLN A 240 -7.08 25.54 10.09
C GLN A 240 -8.21 24.66 10.63
N VAL A 241 -7.91 23.87 11.65
CA VAL A 241 -8.85 22.91 12.27
C VAL A 241 -8.82 23.09 13.79
N PRO A 242 -9.69 23.96 14.35
CA PRO A 242 -9.65 24.24 15.79
C PRO A 242 -10.29 23.15 16.66
N GLY A 243 -11.27 22.41 16.12
CA GLY A 243 -12.20 21.59 16.91
C GLY A 243 -11.68 20.21 17.31
N ILE A 244 -12.61 19.41 17.84
CA ILE A 244 -12.39 18.01 18.24
C ILE A 244 -12.65 17.05 17.09
N HIS A 245 -12.17 15.80 17.20
CA HIS A 245 -12.64 14.71 16.38
C HIS A 245 -14.08 14.33 16.77
N LEU A 246 -14.97 14.14 15.77
CA LEU A 246 -16.39 13.86 16.04
C LEU A 246 -16.69 12.39 16.35
N CYS A 247 -15.79 11.47 15.95
CA CYS A 247 -15.96 10.06 16.26
C CYS A 247 -15.33 9.72 17.61
N GLU A 248 -15.97 8.81 18.36
CA GLU A 248 -15.27 8.13 19.44
C GLU A 248 -14.08 7.33 18.87
N PRO A 249 -13.06 7.01 19.69
CA PRO A 249 -11.89 6.29 19.22
C PRO A 249 -12.25 4.97 18.54
N SER A 250 -11.82 4.79 17.29
CA SER A 250 -11.96 3.54 16.57
C SER A 250 -10.94 2.49 17.06
N PRO A 251 -11.10 1.20 16.76
CA PRO A 251 -10.20 0.14 17.26
C PRO A 251 -8.72 0.39 17.00
N GLN A 252 -8.35 0.91 15.84
CA GLN A 252 -6.96 1.23 15.49
C GLN A 252 -6.59 2.69 15.75
N ARG A 253 -7.57 3.57 15.98
CA ARG A 253 -7.47 5.02 15.94
C ARG A 253 -7.00 5.51 14.57
N THR A 254 -5.71 5.48 14.30
CA THR A 254 -5.15 5.67 12.95
C THR A 254 -5.31 4.37 12.17
N PRO A 255 -5.97 4.33 10.99
CA PRO A 255 -5.99 3.14 10.12
C PRO A 255 -4.56 2.71 9.78
N VAL A 256 -4.34 1.45 9.37
CA VAL A 256 -3.02 1.02 8.86
C VAL A 256 -2.64 1.88 7.66
N LEU A 257 -1.43 2.43 7.68
CA LEU A 257 -0.96 3.37 6.67
C LEU A 257 -0.17 2.66 5.58
N TYR A 258 -0.71 2.68 4.36
CA TYR A 258 -0.06 2.19 3.15
C TYR A 258 0.45 3.35 2.31
N GLN A 259 1.50 3.12 1.52
CA GLN A 259 2.01 4.10 0.57
C GLN A 259 2.68 3.40 -0.62
N ALA A 260 2.58 3.96 -1.82
CA ALA A 260 3.09 3.40 -3.07
C ALA A 260 3.99 4.37 -3.85
N GLY A 261 4.73 5.26 -3.19
CA GLY A 261 5.58 6.26 -3.86
C GLY A 261 6.93 5.71 -4.31
N ALA A 262 7.21 5.81 -5.61
CA ALA A 262 8.47 5.35 -6.19
C ALA A 262 9.56 6.43 -6.24
N SER A 263 9.19 7.71 -6.19
CA SER A 263 10.12 8.85 -6.24
C SER A 263 10.97 8.95 -4.96
N SER A 264 12.08 9.70 -5.00
CA SER A 264 12.91 9.92 -3.81
C SER A 264 12.12 10.57 -2.66
N ARG A 265 11.32 11.60 -2.94
CA ARG A 265 10.45 12.25 -1.94
C ARG A 265 9.34 11.31 -1.44
N GLY A 266 8.75 10.51 -2.36
CA GLY A 266 7.75 9.50 -1.99
C GLY A 266 8.31 8.41 -1.07
N LYS A 267 9.51 7.91 -1.33
CA LYS A 267 10.18 6.94 -0.46
C LYS A 267 10.55 7.52 0.91
N GLN A 268 10.94 8.81 0.95
CA GLN A 268 11.20 9.50 2.21
C GLN A 268 9.92 9.61 3.04
N PHE A 269 8.83 10.08 2.43
CA PHE A 269 7.51 10.15 3.06
C PHE A 269 7.02 8.77 3.55
N ALA A 270 7.22 7.72 2.73
CA ALA A 270 6.89 6.36 3.13
C ALA A 270 7.70 5.90 4.36
N ALA A 271 9.00 6.19 4.38
CA ALA A 271 9.88 5.83 5.50
C ALA A 271 9.48 6.52 6.82
N GLU A 272 8.97 7.74 6.73
CA GLU A 272 8.51 8.51 7.88
C GLU A 272 7.13 8.06 8.37
N HIS A 273 6.18 7.80 7.46
CA HIS A 273 4.76 7.67 7.80
C HIS A 273 4.15 6.30 7.52
N ALA A 274 4.63 5.55 6.53
CA ALA A 274 3.99 4.29 6.16
C ALA A 274 4.32 3.16 7.13
N GLU A 275 3.35 2.25 7.29
CA GLU A 275 3.52 0.95 7.95
C GLU A 275 3.68 -0.16 6.91
N CYS A 276 3.09 0.01 5.72
CA CYS A 276 3.24 -0.89 4.58
C CYS A 276 3.58 -0.09 3.33
N VAL A 277 4.52 -0.58 2.52
CA VAL A 277 4.92 0.06 1.26
C VAL A 277 4.71 -0.91 0.11
N PHE A 278 3.97 -0.45 -0.91
CA PHE A 278 3.83 -1.17 -2.16
C PHE A 278 4.87 -0.69 -3.16
N VAL A 279 5.58 -1.63 -3.77
CA VAL A 279 6.57 -1.37 -4.82
C VAL A 279 6.24 -2.20 -6.06
N ALA A 280 6.66 -1.72 -7.23
CA ALA A 280 6.50 -2.43 -8.51
C ALA A 280 7.87 -2.59 -9.16
N ALA A 281 8.65 -3.53 -8.62
CA ALA A 281 9.97 -3.83 -9.13
C ALA A 281 9.92 -5.08 -10.01
N PRO A 282 10.27 -4.97 -11.32
CA PRO A 282 10.13 -6.08 -12.27
C PRO A 282 11.25 -7.13 -12.16
N SER A 283 12.30 -6.86 -11.39
CA SER A 283 13.42 -7.80 -11.21
C SER A 283 13.91 -7.83 -9.76
N LYS A 284 14.52 -8.96 -9.37
CA LYS A 284 15.13 -9.12 -8.04
C LYS A 284 16.21 -8.07 -7.75
N VAL A 285 16.98 -7.67 -8.74
CA VAL A 285 18.04 -6.65 -8.61
C VAL A 285 17.44 -5.30 -8.21
N LEU A 286 16.39 -4.86 -8.91
CA LEU A 286 15.70 -3.61 -8.61
C LEU A 286 14.96 -3.71 -7.28
N LEU A 287 14.29 -4.81 -6.99
CA LEU A 287 13.57 -5.02 -5.75
C LEU A 287 14.51 -4.95 -4.54
N LYS A 288 15.64 -5.68 -4.59
CA LYS A 288 16.65 -5.66 -3.52
C LYS A 288 17.17 -4.27 -3.24
N LYS A 289 17.48 -3.50 -4.31
CA LYS A 289 17.92 -2.10 -4.19
C LYS A 289 16.84 -1.22 -3.54
N THR A 290 15.59 -1.38 -3.97
CA THR A 290 14.46 -0.60 -3.46
C THR A 290 14.16 -0.93 -2.00
N VAL A 291 14.13 -2.20 -1.62
CA VAL A 291 13.94 -2.64 -0.23
C VAL A 291 15.04 -2.09 0.67
N ALA A 292 16.31 -2.22 0.27
CA ALA A 292 17.44 -1.70 1.03
C ALA A 292 17.37 -0.17 1.20
N ASP A 293 16.95 0.57 0.18
CA ASP A 293 16.79 2.03 0.24
C ASP A 293 15.65 2.42 1.21
N ILE A 294 14.51 1.74 1.18
CA ILE A 294 13.39 1.99 2.11
C ILE A 294 13.82 1.68 3.55
N ARG A 295 14.44 0.52 3.81
CA ARG A 295 14.93 0.15 5.14
C ARG A 295 15.92 1.17 5.70
N ARG A 296 16.87 1.63 4.87
CA ARG A 296 17.84 2.67 5.26
C ARG A 296 17.15 3.98 5.62
N ARG A 297 16.23 4.46 4.78
CA ARG A 297 15.48 5.71 5.04
C ARG A 297 14.61 5.61 6.29
N THR A 298 14.01 4.45 6.55
CA THR A 298 13.24 4.20 7.78
C THR A 298 14.13 4.33 9.02
N ALA A 299 15.35 3.77 8.98
CA ALA A 299 16.33 3.95 10.07
C ALA A 299 16.77 5.42 10.22
N GLU A 300 17.00 6.11 9.11
CA GLU A 300 17.36 7.55 9.11
C GLU A 300 16.25 8.43 9.67
N ALA A 301 14.97 8.02 9.48
CA ALA A 301 13.81 8.67 10.10
C ALA A 301 13.64 8.32 11.59
N GLY A 302 14.55 7.55 12.19
CA GLY A 302 14.52 7.17 13.61
C GLY A 302 13.54 6.04 13.95
N ARG A 303 13.02 5.32 12.93
CA ARG A 303 12.12 4.18 13.08
C ARG A 303 12.88 2.85 12.95
N ASP A 304 12.34 1.78 13.51
CA ASP A 304 12.85 0.42 13.26
C ASP A 304 12.64 0.06 11.78
N PRO A 305 13.68 -0.30 11.01
CA PRO A 305 13.53 -0.73 9.63
C PRO A 305 12.53 -1.89 9.44
N SER A 306 12.34 -2.74 10.44
CA SER A 306 11.38 -3.85 10.41
C SER A 306 9.93 -3.43 10.70
N SER A 307 9.70 -2.18 11.13
CA SER A 307 8.34 -1.64 11.36
C SER A 307 7.60 -1.28 10.07
N VAL A 308 8.27 -1.39 8.92
CA VAL A 308 7.67 -1.16 7.61
C VAL A 308 7.67 -2.46 6.82
N LEU A 309 6.50 -2.95 6.46
CA LEU A 309 6.34 -4.12 5.59
C LEU A 309 6.37 -3.70 4.12
N ILE A 310 7.15 -4.39 3.30
CA ILE A 310 7.32 -4.06 1.88
C ILE A 310 6.71 -5.19 1.03
N PHE A 311 5.79 -4.82 0.14
CA PHE A 311 5.09 -5.74 -0.76
C PHE A 311 5.42 -5.41 -2.20
N ASN A 312 5.91 -6.40 -2.96
CA ASN A 312 6.11 -6.21 -4.40
C ASN A 312 4.83 -6.52 -5.17
N LEU A 313 4.53 -5.73 -6.19
CA LEU A 313 3.49 -6.08 -7.17
C LEU A 313 3.89 -7.39 -7.86
N GLN A 314 2.95 -8.32 -7.93
CA GLN A 314 3.18 -9.63 -8.51
C GLN A 314 1.91 -10.13 -9.21
N THR A 315 2.07 -10.69 -10.41
CA THR A 315 0.99 -11.44 -11.06
C THR A 315 1.39 -12.91 -11.19
N VAL A 316 0.45 -13.80 -10.94
CA VAL A 316 0.65 -15.25 -11.06
C VAL A 316 -0.37 -15.84 -12.03
N ILE A 317 0.08 -16.74 -12.89
CA ILE A 317 -0.79 -17.58 -13.72
C ILE A 317 -0.50 -19.03 -13.38
N LEU A 318 -1.44 -19.64 -12.72
CA LEU A 318 -1.32 -20.99 -12.16
C LEU A 318 -2.05 -22.02 -13.00
N GLY A 319 -1.47 -23.18 -13.05
CA GLY A 319 -2.08 -24.40 -13.55
C GLY A 319 -1.64 -25.58 -12.68
N GLU A 320 -2.35 -26.71 -12.75
CA GLU A 320 -1.97 -27.93 -12.00
C GLU A 320 -0.57 -28.43 -12.41
N THR A 321 -0.09 -28.03 -13.58
CA THR A 321 1.25 -28.31 -14.12
C THR A 321 1.77 -27.08 -14.86
N ASP A 322 3.10 -26.95 -15.01
CA ASP A 322 3.72 -25.88 -15.79
C ASP A 322 3.18 -25.81 -17.24
N ALA A 323 2.91 -26.95 -17.86
CA ALA A 323 2.35 -26.99 -19.20
C ALA A 323 0.93 -26.41 -19.27
N LYS A 324 0.07 -26.70 -18.27
CA LYS A 324 -1.28 -26.12 -18.18
C LYS A 324 -1.22 -24.61 -17.88
N ALA A 325 -0.35 -24.18 -16.99
CA ALA A 325 -0.14 -22.76 -16.69
C ALA A 325 0.34 -21.98 -17.93
N LYS A 326 1.28 -22.55 -18.69
CA LYS A 326 1.77 -21.95 -19.93
C LYS A 326 0.67 -21.87 -21.00
N ALA A 327 -0.14 -22.90 -21.16
CA ALA A 327 -1.27 -22.89 -22.09
C ALA A 327 -2.28 -21.80 -21.71
N LYS A 328 -2.60 -21.64 -20.42
CA LYS A 328 -3.45 -20.55 -19.90
C LYS A 328 -2.82 -19.16 -20.14
N PHE A 329 -1.52 -19.01 -19.96
CA PHE A 329 -0.83 -17.76 -20.27
C PHE A 329 -0.94 -17.38 -21.76
N GLU A 330 -0.70 -18.33 -22.67
CA GLU A 330 -0.84 -18.08 -24.12
C GLU A 330 -2.30 -17.73 -24.51
N GLU A 331 -3.27 -18.38 -23.87
CA GLU A 331 -4.69 -18.03 -24.02
C GLU A 331 -4.92 -16.57 -23.59
N TYR A 332 -4.50 -16.17 -22.38
CA TYR A 332 -4.68 -14.80 -21.87
C TYR A 332 -3.98 -13.77 -22.75
N LYS A 333 -2.76 -14.05 -23.18
CA LYS A 333 -1.98 -13.19 -24.05
C LYS A 333 -2.70 -12.86 -25.35
N SER A 334 -3.50 -13.78 -25.88
CA SER A 334 -4.28 -13.56 -27.10
C SER A 334 -5.42 -12.53 -26.95
N TRP A 335 -5.79 -12.17 -25.70
CA TRP A 335 -6.82 -11.19 -25.39
C TRP A 335 -6.26 -9.82 -25.00
N VAL A 336 -4.93 -9.68 -24.85
CA VAL A 336 -4.30 -8.41 -24.49
C VAL A 336 -4.57 -7.38 -25.57
N SER A 337 -5.02 -6.19 -25.13
CA SER A 337 -5.19 -5.05 -26.03
C SER A 337 -3.91 -4.23 -26.11
N TYR A 338 -3.27 -4.16 -27.28
CA TYR A 338 -2.15 -3.25 -27.54
C TYR A 338 -2.53 -1.80 -27.22
N GLU A 339 -3.65 -1.31 -27.76
CA GLU A 339 -4.10 0.09 -27.55
C GLU A 339 -4.35 0.37 -26.07
N GLY A 340 -4.97 -0.56 -25.32
CA GLY A 340 -5.21 -0.44 -23.89
C GLY A 340 -3.90 -0.44 -23.08
N ALA A 341 -2.96 -1.32 -23.42
CA ALA A 341 -1.66 -1.40 -22.75
C ALA A 341 -0.84 -0.13 -22.98
N ILE A 342 -0.80 0.39 -24.19
CA ILE A 342 -0.09 1.64 -24.52
C ILE A 342 -0.77 2.85 -23.89
N ALA A 343 -2.09 2.92 -23.83
CA ALA A 343 -2.80 3.99 -23.12
C ALA A 343 -2.47 3.98 -21.63
N LEU A 344 -2.42 2.80 -21.01
CA LEU A 344 -2.10 2.63 -19.60
C LEU A 344 -0.66 3.09 -19.29
N ILE A 345 0.33 2.58 -20.03
CA ILE A 345 1.73 2.96 -19.79
C ILE A 345 2.01 4.43 -20.15
N SER A 346 1.33 4.98 -21.15
CA SER A 346 1.41 6.42 -21.45
C SER A 346 0.96 7.26 -20.26
N GLY A 347 -0.14 6.87 -19.62
CA GLY A 347 -0.64 7.55 -18.43
C GLY A 347 0.28 7.42 -17.22
N TRP A 348 0.89 6.26 -17.00
CA TRP A 348 1.81 6.04 -15.88
C TRP A 348 3.14 6.77 -16.02
N THR A 349 3.63 6.91 -17.26
CA THR A 349 4.94 7.52 -17.53
C THR A 349 4.85 9.00 -17.91
N GLY A 350 3.66 9.48 -18.30
CA GLY A 350 3.47 10.80 -18.87
C GLY A 350 4.01 10.92 -20.31
N ILE A 351 4.32 9.80 -20.98
CA ILE A 351 4.90 9.75 -22.33
C ILE A 351 3.80 9.38 -23.34
N ASP A 352 3.59 10.20 -24.34
CA ASP A 352 2.71 9.85 -25.47
C ASP A 352 3.41 8.91 -26.44
N PHE A 353 3.23 7.61 -26.24
CA PHE A 353 3.80 6.56 -27.13
C PHE A 353 3.14 6.51 -28.51
N SER A 354 2.09 7.26 -28.79
CA SER A 354 1.52 7.35 -30.15
C SER A 354 2.44 8.05 -31.14
N GLN A 355 3.43 8.78 -30.66
CA GLN A 355 4.44 9.48 -31.47
C GLN A 355 5.49 8.53 -32.08
N PHE A 356 5.51 7.27 -31.65
CA PHE A 356 6.45 6.24 -32.10
C PHE A 356 5.72 5.13 -32.86
N LYS A 357 6.42 4.52 -33.84
CA LYS A 357 5.91 3.31 -34.48
C LYS A 357 5.99 2.14 -33.49
N PRO A 358 5.09 1.14 -33.61
CA PRO A 358 5.08 -0.01 -32.68
C PRO A 358 6.42 -0.76 -32.58
N ASP A 359 7.19 -0.80 -33.66
CA ASP A 359 8.49 -1.49 -33.78
C ASP A 359 9.71 -0.58 -33.62
N GLU A 360 9.50 0.73 -33.34
CA GLU A 360 10.57 1.71 -33.24
C GLU A 360 11.36 1.56 -31.93
N PRO A 361 12.69 1.40 -31.96
CA PRO A 361 13.51 1.31 -30.76
C PRO A 361 13.52 2.61 -29.94
N LEU A 362 13.09 2.57 -28.70
CA LEU A 362 12.95 3.74 -27.81
C LEU A 362 14.28 4.30 -27.30
N ARG A 363 15.39 3.57 -27.42
CA ARG A 363 16.73 3.98 -26.95
C ARG A 363 17.30 5.24 -27.62
N HIS A 364 16.71 5.71 -28.70
CA HIS A 364 17.16 6.89 -29.44
C HIS A 364 16.37 8.17 -29.10
N VAL A 365 15.46 8.09 -28.15
CA VAL A 365 14.60 9.23 -27.78
C VAL A 365 15.18 9.96 -26.58
N HIS A 366 15.53 11.24 -26.79
CA HIS A 366 16.25 12.06 -25.81
C HIS A 366 15.30 12.92 -24.96
N THR A 367 14.39 12.32 -24.20
CA THR A 367 13.67 13.02 -23.13
C THR A 367 13.97 12.38 -21.77
N ASN A 368 14.07 13.18 -20.71
CA ASN A 368 14.36 12.64 -19.35
C ASN A 368 13.34 11.60 -18.90
N ALA A 369 12.06 11.78 -19.26
CA ALA A 369 11.00 10.84 -18.93
C ALA A 369 11.17 9.49 -19.64
N ILE A 370 11.50 9.50 -20.95
CA ILE A 370 11.74 8.29 -21.74
C ILE A 370 13.01 7.61 -21.28
N GLN A 371 14.08 8.35 -21.01
CA GLN A 371 15.34 7.78 -20.52
C GLN A 371 15.13 7.03 -19.21
N SER A 372 14.43 7.60 -18.24
CA SER A 372 14.13 6.95 -16.95
C SER A 372 13.26 5.70 -17.14
N ALA A 373 12.27 5.74 -18.02
CA ALA A 373 11.42 4.60 -18.33
C ALA A 373 12.22 3.48 -19.00
N VAL A 374 12.98 3.80 -20.06
CA VAL A 374 13.84 2.84 -20.79
C VAL A 374 14.91 2.27 -19.87
N GLU A 375 15.51 3.05 -18.98
CA GLU A 375 16.48 2.59 -18.00
C GLU A 375 15.86 1.55 -17.04
N THR A 376 14.63 1.80 -16.57
CA THR A 376 13.87 0.87 -15.74
C THR A 376 13.62 -0.44 -16.48
N PHE A 377 13.13 -0.38 -17.73
CA PHE A 377 12.83 -1.55 -18.55
C PHE A 377 14.09 -2.32 -18.95
N SER A 378 15.15 -1.60 -19.35
CA SER A 378 16.44 -2.21 -19.70
C SER A 378 17.12 -2.88 -18.50
N THR A 379 16.86 -2.43 -17.28
CA THR A 379 17.32 -3.10 -16.07
C THR A 379 16.49 -4.34 -15.77
N ALA A 380 15.20 -4.34 -16.15
CA ALA A 380 14.32 -5.50 -16.02
C ALA A 380 14.72 -6.63 -17.00
N ASP A 381 14.96 -6.27 -18.26
CA ASP A 381 15.49 -7.18 -19.28
C ASP A 381 16.52 -6.48 -20.16
N PRO A 382 17.83 -6.67 -19.91
CA PRO A 382 18.91 -6.05 -20.68
C PRO A 382 19.01 -6.52 -22.12
N ASN A 383 18.42 -7.68 -22.46
CA ASN A 383 18.52 -8.28 -23.79
C ASN A 383 17.39 -7.82 -24.73
N THR A 384 16.32 -7.24 -24.19
CA THR A 384 15.19 -6.77 -24.97
C THR A 384 15.47 -5.42 -25.62
N VAL A 385 15.20 -5.31 -26.92
CA VAL A 385 15.10 -4.03 -27.62
C VAL A 385 13.72 -3.45 -27.34
N TRP A 386 13.65 -2.49 -26.42
CA TRP A 386 12.40 -1.88 -26.04
C TRP A 386 11.81 -1.03 -27.15
N THR A 387 10.62 -1.39 -27.59
CA THR A 387 9.77 -0.71 -28.56
C THR A 387 8.38 -0.50 -27.92
N PRO A 388 7.50 0.34 -28.47
CA PRO A 388 6.11 0.41 -27.98
C PRO A 388 5.41 -0.95 -27.95
N GLN A 389 5.64 -1.82 -28.96
CA GLN A 389 5.08 -3.18 -28.97
C GLN A 389 5.63 -4.04 -27.80
N ALA A 390 6.94 -4.02 -27.60
CA ALA A 390 7.56 -4.77 -26.49
C ALA A 390 7.07 -4.28 -25.13
N LEU A 391 6.84 -2.96 -24.96
CA LEU A 391 6.24 -2.41 -23.76
C LEU A 391 4.80 -2.86 -23.58
N ALA A 392 3.99 -2.84 -24.64
CA ALA A 392 2.59 -3.29 -24.58
C ALA A 392 2.50 -4.79 -24.22
N ASP A 393 3.35 -5.61 -24.82
CA ASP A 393 3.44 -7.05 -24.52
C ASP A 393 3.84 -7.29 -23.05
N TRP A 394 4.74 -6.47 -22.53
CA TRP A 394 5.24 -6.60 -21.16
C TRP A 394 4.22 -6.13 -20.11
N VAL A 395 3.57 -4.97 -20.30
CA VAL A 395 2.58 -4.45 -19.35
C VAL A 395 1.18 -5.05 -19.55
N GLY A 396 0.96 -5.79 -20.62
CA GLY A 396 -0.35 -6.28 -21.04
C GLY A 396 -1.01 -7.28 -20.08
N ILE A 397 -0.22 -7.91 -19.22
CA ILE A 397 -0.72 -8.79 -18.13
C ILE A 397 0.03 -8.46 -16.84
N GLY A 398 -0.70 -7.88 -15.88
CA GLY A 398 -0.17 -7.61 -14.54
C GLY A 398 0.63 -6.31 -14.39
N GLY A 399 0.66 -5.45 -15.40
CA GLY A 399 1.28 -4.12 -15.32
C GLY A 399 2.80 -4.15 -15.19
N PHE A 400 3.38 -3.34 -14.29
CA PHE A 400 4.83 -3.24 -14.08
C PHE A 400 5.44 -4.36 -13.23
N GLY A 401 4.62 -5.19 -12.60
CA GLY A 401 5.10 -6.29 -11.75
C GLY A 401 5.66 -7.45 -12.57
N PRO A 402 6.47 -8.32 -11.93
CA PRO A 402 6.87 -9.57 -12.56
C PRO A 402 5.67 -10.50 -12.73
N LEU A 403 5.72 -11.34 -13.76
CA LEU A 403 4.71 -12.35 -14.04
C LEU A 403 5.32 -13.74 -13.84
N PHE A 404 4.74 -14.55 -12.93
CA PHE A 404 5.12 -15.93 -12.71
C PHE A 404 4.07 -16.87 -13.30
N VAL A 405 4.52 -17.79 -14.15
CA VAL A 405 3.67 -18.75 -14.83
C VAL A 405 4.18 -20.15 -14.51
N GLY A 406 3.36 -20.97 -13.85
CA GLY A 406 3.81 -22.31 -13.50
C GLY A 406 2.81 -23.10 -12.63
N SER A 407 3.24 -24.29 -12.26
CA SER A 407 2.59 -25.12 -11.24
C SER A 407 2.67 -24.45 -9.86
N PRO A 408 1.88 -24.87 -8.86
CA PRO A 408 2.00 -24.38 -7.49
C PRO A 408 3.42 -24.46 -6.95
N GLU A 409 4.13 -25.57 -7.23
CA GLU A 409 5.50 -25.80 -6.81
C GLU A 409 6.46 -24.78 -7.44
N THR A 410 6.37 -24.61 -8.77
CA THR A 410 7.23 -23.65 -9.52
C THR A 410 7.01 -22.23 -9.04
N VAL A 411 5.75 -21.80 -8.87
CA VAL A 411 5.46 -20.43 -8.40
C VAL A 411 5.86 -20.23 -6.95
N ALA A 412 5.67 -21.25 -6.09
CA ALA A 412 6.12 -21.17 -4.70
C ALA A 412 7.65 -21.08 -4.58
N ASP A 413 8.41 -21.81 -5.42
CA ASP A 413 9.88 -21.71 -5.49
C ASP A 413 10.29 -20.26 -5.83
N LEU A 414 9.70 -19.67 -6.87
CA LEU A 414 9.99 -18.30 -7.29
C LEU A 414 9.66 -17.27 -6.19
N LEU A 415 8.50 -17.39 -5.52
CA LEU A 415 8.13 -16.46 -4.45
C LEU A 415 9.10 -16.56 -3.26
N GLN A 416 9.50 -17.77 -2.86
CA GLN A 416 10.48 -17.97 -1.79
C GLN A 416 11.84 -17.39 -2.16
N GLU A 417 12.34 -17.68 -3.38
CA GLU A 417 13.61 -17.13 -3.89
C GLU A 417 13.59 -15.59 -3.86
N TRP A 418 12.49 -14.96 -4.28
CA TRP A 418 12.39 -13.51 -4.25
C TRP A 418 12.43 -12.96 -2.83
N VAL A 419 11.72 -13.58 -1.88
CA VAL A 419 11.74 -13.16 -0.46
C VAL A 419 13.14 -13.31 0.14
N GLU A 420 13.81 -14.43 -0.12
CA GLU A 420 15.14 -14.72 0.43
C GLU A 420 16.24 -13.80 -0.12
N GLU A 421 16.20 -13.52 -1.42
CA GLU A 421 17.23 -12.72 -2.08
C GLU A 421 17.06 -11.21 -1.93
N THR A 422 15.82 -10.72 -1.75
CA THR A 422 15.53 -9.28 -1.84
C THR A 422 15.12 -8.64 -0.52
N ASP A 423 14.87 -9.44 0.51
CA ASP A 423 14.35 -8.97 1.82
C ASP A 423 12.93 -8.37 1.76
N VAL A 424 12.16 -8.66 0.69
CA VAL A 424 10.74 -8.26 0.61
C VAL A 424 9.89 -9.06 1.61
N ASP A 425 8.86 -8.46 2.19
CA ASP A 425 8.02 -9.12 3.20
C ASP A 425 6.87 -9.92 2.59
N GLY A 426 6.51 -9.63 1.34
CA GLY A 426 5.44 -10.32 0.65
C GLY A 426 5.09 -9.71 -0.70
N PHE A 427 3.91 -10.07 -1.18
CA PHE A 427 3.47 -9.72 -2.53
C PHE A 427 2.07 -9.14 -2.52
N ASN A 428 1.86 -8.14 -3.36
CA ASN A 428 0.57 -7.58 -3.69
C ASN A 428 0.13 -8.20 -5.01
N LEU A 429 -0.70 -9.25 -4.94
CA LEU A 429 -1.09 -10.05 -6.10
C LEU A 429 -2.13 -9.31 -6.95
N ALA A 430 -1.75 -8.93 -8.18
CA ALA A 430 -2.67 -8.50 -9.21
C ALA A 430 -3.25 -9.70 -9.97
N TYR A 431 -4.38 -9.50 -10.62
CA TYR A 431 -5.02 -10.54 -11.41
C TYR A 431 -4.78 -10.36 -12.92
N ALA A 432 -4.75 -11.47 -13.63
CA ALA A 432 -4.91 -11.52 -15.09
C ALA A 432 -6.41 -11.56 -15.43
N LEU A 433 -7.15 -12.56 -14.96
CA LEU A 433 -8.60 -12.64 -14.99
C LEU A 433 -9.18 -12.65 -13.57
N THR A 434 -10.18 -11.84 -13.33
CA THR A 434 -10.91 -11.84 -12.07
C THR A 434 -12.19 -12.70 -12.16
N HIS A 435 -12.59 -13.58 -11.21
CA HIS A 435 -11.84 -13.91 -9.98
C HIS A 435 -10.88 -15.11 -10.16
N GLU A 436 -10.75 -15.62 -11.38
CA GLU A 436 -10.02 -16.87 -11.69
C GLU A 436 -8.60 -16.86 -11.10
N THR A 437 -7.84 -15.76 -11.27
CA THR A 437 -6.48 -15.68 -10.75
C THR A 437 -6.45 -15.83 -9.22
N PHE A 438 -7.39 -15.22 -8.49
CA PHE A 438 -7.46 -15.35 -7.04
C PHE A 438 -7.94 -16.71 -6.58
N ILE A 439 -8.88 -17.33 -7.30
CA ILE A 439 -9.33 -18.71 -7.04
C ILE A 439 -8.15 -19.67 -7.20
N ASP A 440 -7.42 -19.58 -8.30
CA ASP A 440 -6.23 -20.43 -8.53
C ASP A 440 -5.16 -20.21 -7.44
N ALA A 441 -4.90 -18.97 -7.05
CA ALA A 441 -3.95 -18.67 -5.97
C ALA A 441 -4.38 -19.30 -4.65
N VAL A 442 -5.66 -19.23 -4.31
CA VAL A 442 -6.23 -19.79 -3.07
C VAL A 442 -6.27 -21.31 -3.10
N ASP A 443 -6.63 -21.91 -4.23
CA ASP A 443 -6.88 -23.35 -4.32
C ASP A 443 -5.63 -24.17 -4.66
N LEU A 444 -4.64 -23.55 -5.33
CA LEU A 444 -3.43 -24.24 -5.78
C LEU A 444 -2.18 -23.74 -5.03
N LEU A 445 -1.91 -22.44 -5.01
CA LEU A 445 -0.66 -21.89 -4.46
C LEU A 445 -0.65 -21.86 -2.94
N VAL A 446 -1.71 -21.37 -2.30
CA VAL A 446 -1.78 -21.25 -0.83
C VAL A 446 -1.54 -22.60 -0.13
N PRO A 447 -2.17 -23.73 -0.53
CA PRO A 447 -1.88 -25.03 0.08
C PRO A 447 -0.41 -25.45 -0.03
N GLU A 448 0.25 -25.18 -1.15
CA GLU A 448 1.68 -25.48 -1.34
C GLU A 448 2.56 -24.61 -0.44
N LEU A 449 2.29 -23.31 -0.32
CA LEU A 449 3.02 -22.42 0.60
C LEU A 449 2.81 -22.82 2.07
N GLN A 450 1.61 -23.24 2.45
CA GLN A 450 1.31 -23.76 3.80
C GLN A 450 2.03 -25.06 4.09
N LYS A 451 2.04 -26.00 3.15
CA LYS A 451 2.77 -27.27 3.22
C LYS A 451 4.29 -27.05 3.43
N ARG A 452 4.86 -26.02 2.81
CA ARG A 452 6.26 -25.59 3.00
C ARG A 452 6.51 -24.89 4.32
N GLY A 453 5.47 -24.52 5.07
CA GLY A 453 5.57 -23.78 6.33
C GLY A 453 5.96 -22.31 6.16
N VAL A 454 5.85 -21.75 4.94
CA VAL A 454 6.18 -20.36 4.62
C VAL A 454 4.96 -19.43 4.55
N TYR A 455 3.78 -19.96 4.77
CA TYR A 455 2.53 -19.19 4.79
C TYR A 455 1.65 -19.61 5.96
N LYS A 456 0.86 -18.66 6.48
CA LYS A 456 -0.03 -18.89 7.62
C LYS A 456 -1.15 -19.88 7.29
N THR A 457 -1.47 -20.76 8.22
CA THR A 457 -2.61 -21.68 8.14
C THR A 457 -3.87 -21.10 8.78
N GLU A 458 -3.68 -20.18 9.74
CA GLU A 458 -4.76 -19.49 10.45
C GLU A 458 -4.45 -18.00 10.59
N TYR A 459 -5.51 -17.21 10.73
CA TYR A 459 -5.36 -15.80 11.07
C TYR A 459 -4.99 -15.61 12.54
N ALA A 460 -4.09 -14.69 12.84
CA ALA A 460 -3.96 -14.13 14.17
C ALA A 460 -5.22 -13.35 14.56
N LYS A 461 -5.50 -13.27 15.85
CA LYS A 461 -6.62 -12.48 16.41
C LYS A 461 -6.27 -10.98 16.40
N GLY A 462 -7.29 -10.14 16.51
CA GLY A 462 -7.13 -8.69 16.65
C GLY A 462 -7.38 -7.91 15.37
N THR A 463 -7.01 -6.65 15.40
CA THR A 463 -7.10 -5.70 14.29
C THR A 463 -6.16 -6.07 13.14
N LEU A 464 -6.29 -5.37 12.01
CA LEU A 464 -5.35 -5.54 10.88
C LEU A 464 -3.90 -5.26 11.32
N ARG A 465 -3.68 -4.18 12.09
CA ARG A 465 -2.33 -3.85 12.59
C ARG A 465 -1.76 -4.96 13.47
N GLU A 466 -2.53 -5.48 14.42
CA GLU A 466 -2.08 -6.59 15.27
C GLU A 466 -1.72 -7.84 14.46
N LYS A 467 -2.48 -8.15 13.41
CA LYS A 467 -2.18 -9.29 12.50
C LYS A 467 -0.92 -9.06 11.67
N LEU A 468 -0.66 -7.83 11.24
CA LEU A 468 0.50 -7.50 10.42
C LEU A 468 1.80 -7.44 11.24
N PHE A 469 1.76 -6.85 12.43
CA PHE A 469 2.97 -6.51 13.20
C PHE A 469 3.14 -7.33 14.48
N GLY A 470 2.08 -8.01 14.97
CA GLY A 470 2.13 -8.80 16.20
C GLY A 470 2.16 -7.95 17.47
N GLU A 471 1.94 -6.65 17.37
CA GLU A 471 1.94 -5.68 18.47
C GLU A 471 0.50 -5.21 18.77
N GLY A 472 0.33 -4.11 19.49
CA GLY A 472 -0.99 -3.58 19.83
C GLY A 472 -1.72 -2.96 18.62
N PRO A 473 -3.00 -2.57 18.80
CA PRO A 473 -3.84 -2.07 17.71
C PRO A 473 -3.49 -0.64 17.25
N ARG A 474 -2.66 0.09 18.00
CA ARG A 474 -2.27 1.48 17.72
C ARG A 474 -0.93 1.56 17.01
N LEU A 475 -0.62 2.71 16.41
CA LEU A 475 0.71 3.01 15.86
C LEU A 475 1.82 2.65 16.87
N GLU A 476 2.96 2.19 16.41
CA GLU A 476 4.13 1.98 17.27
C GLU A 476 4.59 3.30 17.95
N ALA A 477 5.27 3.21 19.09
CA ALA A 477 5.68 4.39 19.84
C ALA A 477 6.67 5.30 19.09
N GLY A 478 7.48 4.72 18.19
CA GLY A 478 8.44 5.45 17.33
C GLY A 478 7.80 6.11 16.10
N HIS A 479 6.53 5.87 15.83
CA HIS A 479 5.84 6.47 14.68
C HIS A 479 5.50 7.94 14.96
N PRO A 480 5.68 8.88 13.99
CA PRO A 480 5.44 10.31 14.21
C PRO A 480 4.01 10.62 14.68
N GLY A 481 3.01 9.88 14.21
CA GLY A 481 1.62 10.03 14.67
C GLY A 481 1.42 9.74 16.16
N ALA A 482 2.25 8.89 16.76
CA ALA A 482 2.18 8.56 18.18
C ALA A 482 2.54 9.73 19.11
N ALA A 483 3.29 10.71 18.61
CA ALA A 483 3.65 11.93 19.36
C ALA A 483 2.42 12.77 19.75
N PHE A 484 1.31 12.62 19.03
CA PHE A 484 0.09 13.38 19.29
C PHE A 484 -0.84 12.76 20.37
N ARG A 485 -0.47 11.62 20.97
CA ARG A 485 -1.29 10.94 22.00
C ARG A 485 -1.50 11.78 23.26
N ASP A 486 -0.55 12.64 23.63
CA ASP A 486 -0.69 13.61 24.69
C ASP A 486 -0.94 15.01 24.13
N LEU A 487 -2.03 15.16 23.40
CA LEU A 487 -2.40 16.43 22.79
C LEU A 487 -2.66 17.52 23.87
N ALA A 488 -3.12 17.13 25.05
CA ALA A 488 -3.33 18.04 26.15
C ALA A 488 -2.01 18.69 26.62
N ALA A 489 -0.93 17.92 26.75
CA ALA A 489 0.37 18.45 27.08
C ALA A 489 0.94 19.32 25.94
N LEU A 490 0.78 18.90 24.69
CA LEU A 490 1.21 19.69 23.52
C LEU A 490 0.49 21.05 23.44
N ASN A 491 -0.80 21.09 23.70
CA ASN A 491 -1.59 22.32 23.74
C ASN A 491 -1.16 23.25 24.88
N ARG A 492 -0.81 22.72 26.07
CA ARG A 492 -0.29 23.53 27.19
C ARG A 492 1.09 24.14 26.86
N ALA A 493 2.01 23.35 26.30
CA ALA A 493 3.34 23.83 25.90
C ALA A 493 3.27 25.02 24.92
N ARG A 494 2.42 24.93 23.90
CA ARG A 494 2.22 26.00 22.91
C ARG A 494 1.64 27.30 23.53
N GLN A 495 0.81 27.19 24.56
CA GLN A 495 0.27 28.36 25.26
C GLN A 495 1.35 29.09 26.08
N THR A 496 2.31 28.37 26.62
CA THR A 496 3.46 28.97 27.37
C THR A 496 4.49 29.60 26.46
N GLU A 497 4.65 29.16 25.20
CA GLU A 497 5.55 29.76 24.22
C GLU A 497 4.97 31.04 23.56
N SER A 498 3.66 31.19 23.58
CA SER A 498 2.94 32.33 22.98
C SER A 498 2.59 33.45 23.99
N ALA A 499 2.86 33.24 25.27
CA ALA A 499 2.67 34.19 26.37
C ALA A 499 3.99 34.86 26.77
#